data_c9a17e56033fff8bd242c5d933b022ea
#
_entry.id   c9a17e56033fff8bd242c5d933b022ea
#
_cell.length_a   1.000
_cell.length_b   1.000
_cell.length_c   1.000
_cell.angle_alpha   90.00
_cell.angle_beta   90.00
_cell.angle_gamma   90.00
#
_symmetry.space_group_name_H-M   'P 1'
#
loop_
_entity.id
_entity.type
_entity.pdbx_description
1 polymer ?
#
loop_
_entity_poly.entity_id
_entity_poly.type
_entity_poly.pdbx_seq_one_letter_code
_entity_poly.pdbx_strand_id
1 'polypeptide(L)'
;MNKAILLIGCNGQVGTELKKALQPYNNLIAVARPEVELVQPETIKNLIKQWEPQIIINAAAYTAVDKAENEPELANKINAVAPRVLAEEANKSQALLIHISTDYVFDGKNNRPYQENDLTNPLSIYGETKLAGEQAI
;
A
#
# COMPACT_ATOMS: atom_id res chain seq x y z
N MET A 1 -12.94 17.60 15.90
CA MET A 1 -13.33 17.16 14.54
C MET A 1 -12.91 15.72 14.36
N ASN A 2 -13.83 14.85 13.95
CA ASN A 2 -13.48 13.48 13.58
C ASN A 2 -12.66 13.50 12.30
N LYS A 3 -11.38 13.22 12.40
CA LYS A 3 -10.46 13.28 11.27
C LYS A 3 -10.57 11.99 10.46
N ALA A 4 -10.63 12.10 9.14
CA ALA A 4 -10.91 10.98 8.24
C ALA A 4 -9.79 9.90 8.25
N ILE A 5 -10.21 8.64 8.16
CA ILE A 5 -9.34 7.47 7.90
C ILE A 5 -9.60 7.06 6.46
N LEU A 6 -8.59 7.12 5.62
CA LEU A 6 -8.65 6.68 4.23
C LEU A 6 -8.09 5.28 4.10
N LEU A 7 -8.93 4.32 3.73
CA LEU A 7 -8.55 2.93 3.45
C LEU A 7 -8.56 2.69 1.94
N ILE A 8 -7.41 2.44 1.34
CA ILE A 8 -7.23 2.12 -0.07
C ILE A 8 -7.10 0.60 -0.25
N GLY A 9 -7.81 0.05 -1.24
CA GLY A 9 -7.84 -1.38 -1.49
C GLY A 9 -8.88 -2.14 -0.65
N CYS A 10 -9.99 -1.51 -0.33
CA CYS A 10 -11.03 -2.04 0.56
C CYS A 10 -11.74 -3.31 0.05
N ASN A 11 -11.54 -3.70 -1.21
CA ASN A 11 -12.10 -4.91 -1.83
C ASN A 11 -11.14 -6.11 -1.81
N GLY A 12 -9.87 -5.92 -1.41
CA GLY A 12 -8.90 -7.00 -1.21
C GLY A 12 -9.13 -7.77 0.10
N GLN A 13 -8.36 -8.85 0.31
CA GLN A 13 -8.50 -9.69 1.52
C GLN A 13 -8.30 -8.86 2.80
N VAL A 14 -7.15 -8.21 2.94
CA VAL A 14 -6.83 -7.38 4.11
C VAL A 14 -7.76 -6.17 4.18
N GLY A 15 -8.01 -5.51 3.05
CA GLY A 15 -8.88 -4.32 2.98
C GLY A 15 -10.31 -4.60 3.43
N THR A 16 -10.87 -5.75 3.07
CA THR A 16 -12.21 -6.17 3.49
C THR A 16 -12.30 -6.32 5.01
N GLU A 17 -11.30 -6.97 5.64
CA GLU A 17 -11.28 -7.14 7.09
C GLU A 17 -11.02 -5.82 7.82
N LEU A 18 -10.11 -4.98 7.31
CA LEU A 18 -9.89 -3.64 7.84
C LEU A 18 -11.14 -2.77 7.74
N LYS A 19 -11.88 -2.84 6.61
CA LYS A 19 -13.14 -2.12 6.45
C LYS A 19 -14.16 -2.50 7.53
N LYS A 20 -14.30 -3.80 7.83
CA LYS A 20 -15.18 -4.29 8.89
C LYS A 20 -14.71 -3.79 10.26
N ALA A 21 -13.42 -3.94 10.57
CA ALA A 21 -12.86 -3.57 11.85
C ALA A 21 -12.94 -2.05 12.13
N LEU A 22 -12.82 -1.24 11.07
CA LEU A 22 -12.86 0.22 11.17
C LEU A 22 -14.25 0.81 11.02
N GLN A 23 -15.26 0.02 10.67
CA GLN A 23 -16.65 0.45 10.51
C GLN A 23 -17.24 1.21 11.72
N PRO A 24 -16.91 0.87 12.98
CA PRO A 24 -17.39 1.62 14.14
C PRO A 24 -16.89 3.07 14.20
N TYR A 25 -15.83 3.40 13.46
CA TYR A 25 -15.32 4.76 13.38
C TYR A 25 -16.05 5.50 12.25
N ASN A 26 -16.90 6.47 12.60
CA ASN A 26 -17.80 7.18 11.67
C ASN A 26 -17.13 8.05 10.60
N ASN A 27 -15.81 8.02 10.53
CA ASN A 27 -14.98 8.81 9.62
C ASN A 27 -14.16 7.96 8.64
N LEU A 28 -14.53 6.68 8.44
CA LEU A 28 -13.87 5.80 7.48
C LEU A 28 -14.32 6.10 6.05
N ILE A 29 -13.33 6.35 5.19
CA ILE A 29 -13.48 6.46 3.74
C ILE A 29 -12.76 5.26 3.13
N ALA A 30 -13.51 4.30 2.63
CA ALA A 30 -12.99 3.06 2.08
C ALA A 30 -13.17 3.05 0.55
N VAL A 31 -12.05 3.03 -0.17
CA VAL A 31 -12.02 3.14 -1.64
C VAL A 31 -11.25 1.99 -2.28
N ALA A 32 -11.61 1.71 -3.51
CA ALA A 32 -10.92 0.80 -4.41
C ALA A 32 -11.10 1.31 -5.84
N ARG A 33 -10.82 0.50 -6.85
CA ARG A 33 -11.17 0.84 -8.23
C ARG A 33 -12.69 0.87 -8.40
N PRO A 34 -13.26 1.81 -9.17
CA PRO A 34 -12.58 2.83 -9.99
C PRO A 34 -12.29 4.18 -9.27
N GLU A 35 -12.65 4.33 -7.98
CA GLU A 35 -12.50 5.61 -7.25
C GLU A 35 -11.02 6.05 -7.14
N VAL A 36 -10.10 5.08 -7.12
CA VAL A 36 -8.66 5.32 -7.15
C VAL A 36 -7.97 4.32 -8.08
N GLU A 37 -7.15 4.84 -8.99
CA GLU A 37 -6.31 4.04 -9.89
C GLU A 37 -4.84 4.24 -9.53
N LEU A 38 -4.23 3.24 -8.87
CA LEU A 38 -2.85 3.34 -8.37
C LEU A 38 -1.80 3.52 -9.47
N VAL A 39 -2.11 3.15 -10.71
CA VAL A 39 -1.25 3.42 -11.86
C VAL A 39 -1.30 4.87 -12.34
N GLN A 40 -2.21 5.67 -11.79
CA GLN A 40 -2.42 7.07 -12.12
C GLN A 40 -2.21 7.95 -10.87
N PRO A 41 -1.02 8.52 -10.67
CA PRO A 41 -0.69 9.32 -9.48
C PRO A 41 -1.68 10.43 -9.16
N GLU A 42 -2.28 11.06 -10.17
CA GLU A 42 -3.22 12.15 -9.98
C GLU A 42 -4.51 11.71 -9.26
N THR A 43 -4.94 10.46 -9.45
CA THR A 43 -6.13 9.94 -8.72
C THR A 43 -5.85 9.86 -7.23
N ILE A 44 -4.63 9.49 -6.84
CA ILE A 44 -4.18 9.42 -5.45
C ILE A 44 -4.15 10.83 -4.84
N LYS A 45 -3.53 11.79 -5.53
CA LYS A 45 -3.43 13.18 -5.06
C LYS A 45 -4.79 13.82 -4.89
N ASN A 46 -5.68 13.65 -5.87
CA ASN A 46 -7.05 14.18 -5.82
C ASN A 46 -7.84 13.59 -4.65
N LEU A 47 -7.70 12.30 -4.40
CA LEU A 47 -8.37 11.62 -3.31
C LEU A 47 -7.92 12.16 -1.94
N ILE A 48 -6.60 12.31 -1.73
CA ILE A 48 -6.06 12.85 -0.48
C ILE A 48 -6.45 14.32 -0.30
N LYS A 49 -6.41 15.12 -1.35
CA LYS A 49 -6.84 16.51 -1.33
C LYS A 49 -8.33 16.67 -1.02
N GLN A 50 -9.15 15.79 -1.55
CA GLN A 50 -10.61 15.81 -1.34
C GLN A 50 -10.99 15.52 0.11
N TRP A 51 -10.32 14.54 0.73
CA TRP A 51 -10.75 14.03 2.03
C TRP A 51 -9.88 14.50 3.20
N GLU A 52 -8.72 15.05 2.93
CA GLU A 52 -7.76 15.52 3.94
C GLU A 52 -7.60 14.55 5.12
N PRO A 53 -7.30 13.26 4.86
CA PRO A 53 -7.28 12.24 5.91
C PRO A 53 -6.14 12.48 6.89
N GLN A 54 -6.34 12.06 8.15
CA GLN A 54 -5.25 11.99 9.14
C GLN A 54 -4.49 10.68 9.09
N ILE A 55 -5.16 9.63 8.66
CA ILE A 55 -4.59 8.28 8.55
C ILE A 55 -4.90 7.78 7.16
N ILE A 56 -3.89 7.30 6.47
CA ILE A 56 -3.99 6.64 5.18
C ILE A 56 -3.53 5.21 5.38
N ILE A 57 -4.38 4.24 5.05
CA ILE A 57 -4.06 2.82 5.11
C ILE A 57 -4.04 2.30 3.67
N ASN A 58 -2.85 1.93 3.19
CA ASN A 58 -2.70 1.32 1.87
C ASN A 58 -2.66 -0.20 2.00
N ALA A 59 -3.80 -0.85 1.76
CA ALA A 59 -3.96 -2.30 1.67
C ALA A 59 -4.02 -2.81 0.23
N ALA A 60 -3.81 -1.93 -0.76
CA ALA A 60 -3.79 -2.29 -2.17
C ALA A 60 -2.38 -2.67 -2.63
N ALA A 61 -2.29 -3.70 -3.46
CA ALA A 61 -1.05 -4.13 -4.08
C ALA A 61 -1.33 -4.93 -5.37
N TYR A 62 -0.34 -5.01 -6.24
CA TYR A 62 -0.28 -6.02 -7.28
C TYR A 62 0.23 -7.32 -6.65
N THR A 63 -0.62 -8.32 -6.49
CA THR A 63 -0.34 -9.53 -5.70
C THR A 63 -0.20 -10.81 -6.51
N ALA A 64 -0.37 -10.75 -7.83
CA ALA A 64 -0.20 -11.90 -8.72
C ALA A 64 1.29 -12.16 -8.95
N VAL A 65 1.93 -12.88 -8.04
CA VAL A 65 3.40 -13.10 -7.98
C VAL A 65 3.95 -13.61 -9.30
N ASP A 66 3.40 -14.71 -9.83
CA ASP A 66 3.88 -15.30 -11.08
C ASP A 66 3.64 -14.40 -12.30
N LYS A 67 2.52 -13.70 -12.31
CA LYS A 67 2.18 -12.77 -13.40
C LYS A 67 3.06 -11.52 -13.39
N ALA A 68 3.54 -11.09 -12.24
CA ALA A 68 4.44 -9.96 -12.09
C ALA A 68 5.74 -10.15 -12.89
N GLU A 69 6.21 -11.40 -13.05
CA GLU A 69 7.40 -11.71 -13.86
C GLU A 69 7.24 -11.28 -15.33
N ASN A 70 6.00 -11.28 -15.84
CA ASN A 70 5.66 -10.83 -17.19
C ASN A 70 5.12 -9.41 -17.26
N GLU A 71 4.80 -8.80 -16.11
CA GLU A 71 4.24 -7.45 -16.01
C GLU A 71 5.03 -6.57 -15.00
N PRO A 72 6.38 -6.52 -15.08
CA PRO A 72 7.20 -5.86 -14.07
C PRO A 72 6.91 -4.36 -13.95
N GLU A 73 6.62 -3.68 -15.06
CA GLU A 73 6.29 -2.25 -15.05
C GLU A 73 4.97 -1.97 -14.33
N LEU A 74 3.95 -2.81 -14.54
CA LEU A 74 2.66 -2.68 -13.86
C LEU A 74 2.81 -2.96 -12.36
N ALA A 75 3.53 -4.02 -12.00
CA ALA A 75 3.83 -4.34 -10.62
C ALA A 75 4.58 -3.18 -9.92
N ASN A 76 5.58 -2.60 -10.59
CA ASN A 76 6.33 -1.45 -10.06
C ASN A 76 5.45 -0.21 -9.87
N LYS A 77 4.59 0.12 -10.83
CA LYS A 77 3.65 1.25 -10.70
C LYS A 77 2.77 1.13 -9.47
N ILE A 78 2.23 -0.05 -9.22
CA ILE A 78 1.29 -0.29 -8.12
C ILE A 78 2.02 -0.48 -6.78
N ASN A 79 3.14 -1.23 -6.77
CA ASN A 79 3.80 -1.64 -5.52
C ASN A 79 4.90 -0.68 -5.06
N ALA A 80 5.45 0.17 -5.94
CA ALA A 80 6.53 1.09 -5.60
C ALA A 80 6.16 2.56 -5.86
N VAL A 81 5.71 2.90 -7.07
CA VAL A 81 5.41 4.30 -7.43
C VAL A 81 4.21 4.82 -6.65
N ALA A 82 3.12 4.07 -6.56
CA ALA A 82 1.93 4.48 -5.82
C ALA A 82 2.21 4.68 -4.31
N PRO A 83 2.89 3.77 -3.59
CA PRO A 83 3.32 4.01 -2.21
C PRO A 83 4.17 5.27 -2.04
N ARG A 84 5.09 5.55 -2.96
CA ARG A 84 5.87 6.79 -2.94
C ARG A 84 4.96 8.02 -3.01
N VAL A 85 4.02 8.05 -3.96
CA VAL A 85 3.08 9.17 -4.10
C VAL A 85 2.22 9.32 -2.85
N LEU A 86 1.75 8.20 -2.28
CA LEU A 86 1.02 8.21 -1.01
C LEU A 86 1.85 8.82 0.13
N ALA A 87 3.13 8.46 0.23
CA ALA A 87 4.03 8.99 1.26
C ALA A 87 4.29 10.49 1.07
N GLU A 88 4.53 10.92 -0.16
CA GLU A 88 4.71 12.34 -0.49
C GLU A 88 3.49 13.19 -0.12
N GLU A 89 2.28 12.72 -0.46
CA GLU A 89 1.03 13.42 -0.14
C GLU A 89 0.69 13.34 1.36
N ALA A 90 0.95 12.19 2.00
CA ALA A 90 0.79 12.04 3.45
C ALA A 90 1.69 13.02 4.22
N ASN A 91 2.95 13.17 3.78
CA ASN A 91 3.88 14.12 4.39
C ASN A 91 3.42 15.57 4.23
N LYS A 92 2.93 15.96 3.04
CA LYS A 92 2.39 17.31 2.78
C LYS A 92 1.18 17.63 3.66
N SER A 93 0.30 16.65 3.89
CA SER A 93 -0.92 16.79 4.69
C SER A 93 -0.73 16.46 6.17
N GLN A 94 0.48 16.08 6.58
CA GLN A 94 0.81 15.59 7.92
C GLN A 94 -0.08 14.39 8.35
N ALA A 95 -0.42 13.53 7.40
CA ALA A 95 -1.15 12.29 7.65
C ALA A 95 -0.20 11.15 8.03
N LEU A 96 -0.68 10.24 8.89
CA LEU A 96 0.00 8.97 9.15
C LEU A 96 -0.25 8.02 7.96
N LEU A 97 0.81 7.51 7.34
CA LEU A 97 0.70 6.45 6.34
C LEU A 97 1.00 5.08 6.97
N ILE A 98 0.07 4.14 6.80
CA ILE A 98 0.24 2.73 7.11
C ILE A 98 0.25 1.96 5.79
N HIS A 99 1.37 1.32 5.47
CA HIS A 99 1.54 0.55 4.24
C HIS A 99 1.75 -0.93 4.56
N ILE A 100 1.00 -1.80 3.87
CA ILE A 100 1.11 -3.25 4.05
C ILE A 100 2.16 -3.80 3.10
N SER A 101 3.20 -4.44 3.65
CA SER A 101 4.24 -5.11 2.87
C SER A 101 4.09 -6.64 2.88
N THR A 102 5.17 -7.36 2.65
CA THR A 102 5.20 -8.80 2.45
C THR A 102 6.52 -9.40 2.93
N ASP A 103 6.50 -10.66 3.36
CA ASP A 103 7.68 -11.47 3.64
C ASP A 103 8.48 -11.86 2.39
N TYR A 104 7.92 -11.68 1.18
CA TYR A 104 8.63 -11.86 -0.10
C TYR A 104 9.79 -10.86 -0.31
N VAL A 105 9.96 -9.89 0.57
CA VAL A 105 11.18 -9.04 0.60
C VAL A 105 12.40 -9.82 1.07
N PHE A 106 12.22 -10.98 1.68
CA PHE A 106 13.27 -11.90 2.11
C PHE A 106 13.41 -13.09 1.15
N ASP A 107 14.54 -13.78 1.22
CA ASP A 107 14.84 -14.93 0.34
C ASP A 107 14.38 -16.30 0.87
N GLY A 108 13.84 -16.35 2.08
CA GLY A 108 13.34 -17.59 2.68
C GLY A 108 14.42 -18.56 3.14
N LYS A 109 15.70 -18.18 3.17
CA LYS A 109 16.82 -19.08 3.51
C LYS A 109 17.13 -19.17 4.99
N ASN A 110 16.53 -18.34 5.83
CA ASN A 110 16.71 -18.41 7.27
C ASN A 110 16.04 -19.66 7.85
N ASN A 111 16.70 -20.25 8.86
CA ASN A 111 16.17 -21.35 9.65
C ASN A 111 15.46 -20.87 10.93
N ARG A 112 15.28 -19.58 11.10
CA ARG A 112 14.53 -18.91 12.15
C ARG A 112 13.53 -17.92 11.55
N PRO A 113 12.52 -17.46 12.28
CA PRO A 113 11.63 -16.38 11.82
C PRO A 113 12.44 -15.11 11.48
N TYR A 114 12.06 -14.45 10.39
CA TYR A 114 12.65 -13.16 10.01
C TYR A 114 12.24 -12.06 10.99
N GLN A 115 13.12 -11.09 11.15
CA GLN A 115 12.93 -9.89 11.94
C GLN A 115 13.03 -8.66 11.03
N GLU A 116 12.54 -7.53 11.52
CA GLU A 116 12.48 -6.27 10.77
C GLU A 116 13.87 -5.78 10.31
N ASN A 117 14.92 -6.12 11.05
CA ASN A 117 16.29 -5.72 10.78
C ASN A 117 17.09 -6.74 9.96
N ASP A 118 16.47 -7.85 9.55
CA ASP A 118 17.15 -8.82 8.71
C ASP A 118 17.36 -8.26 7.30
N LEU A 119 18.46 -8.68 6.67
CA LEU A 119 18.77 -8.27 5.31
C LEU A 119 17.70 -8.75 4.34
N THR A 120 17.19 -7.85 3.56
CA THR A 120 16.25 -8.15 2.48
C THR A 120 17.00 -8.72 1.27
N ASN A 121 16.40 -9.69 0.61
CA ASN A 121 16.92 -10.28 -0.63
C ASN A 121 15.75 -10.90 -1.43
N PRO A 122 14.88 -10.09 -2.05
CA PRO A 122 13.74 -10.59 -2.79
C PRO A 122 14.18 -11.44 -3.99
N LEU A 123 13.43 -12.50 -4.26
CA LEU A 123 13.73 -13.45 -5.34
C LEU A 123 12.74 -13.36 -6.52
N SER A 124 11.80 -12.43 -6.48
CA SER A 124 10.76 -12.24 -7.49
C SER A 124 10.51 -10.76 -7.76
N ILE A 125 10.00 -10.46 -8.95
CA ILE A 125 9.55 -9.09 -9.29
C ILE A 125 8.51 -8.56 -8.29
N TYR A 126 7.60 -9.42 -7.82
CA TYR A 126 6.67 -9.04 -6.75
C TYR A 126 7.42 -8.57 -5.50
N GLY A 127 8.35 -9.38 -4.99
CA GLY A 127 9.15 -9.04 -3.81
C GLY A 127 9.99 -7.78 -4.00
N GLU A 128 10.67 -7.66 -5.15
CA GLU A 128 11.47 -6.49 -5.50
C GLU A 128 10.65 -5.20 -5.52
N THR A 129 9.48 -5.23 -6.17
CA THR A 129 8.60 -4.05 -6.26
C THR A 129 7.97 -3.69 -4.92
N LYS A 130 7.64 -4.68 -4.07
CA LYS A 130 7.15 -4.44 -2.71
C LYS A 130 8.26 -3.83 -1.83
N LEU A 131 9.48 -4.33 -1.91
CA LEU A 131 10.64 -3.76 -1.21
C LEU A 131 10.91 -2.31 -1.65
N ALA A 132 10.84 -2.04 -2.96
CA ALA A 132 10.98 -0.68 -3.47
C ALA A 132 9.89 0.26 -2.92
N GLY A 133 8.69 -0.25 -2.68
CA GLY A 133 7.61 0.46 -2.00
C GLY A 133 7.94 0.79 -0.54
N GLU A 134 8.50 -0.16 0.22
CA GLU A 134 8.96 0.09 1.59
C GLU A 134 10.03 1.19 1.65
N GLN A 135 10.97 1.16 0.71
CA GLN A 135 12.07 2.13 0.66
C GLN A 135 11.64 3.53 0.22
N ALA A 136 10.45 3.66 -0.33
CA ALA A 136 9.92 4.92 -0.85
C ALA A 136 9.05 5.69 0.16
N ILE A 137 8.78 5.14 1.34
CA ILE A 137 7.92 5.71 2.39
C ILE A 137 8.70 6.17 3.62
#